data_15c99b61d2e1b3bd46a1023d2b49136c
#
_entry.id   15c99b61d2e1b3bd46a1023d2b49136c
#
_cell.length_a   1.000
_cell.length_b   1.000
_cell.length_c   1.000
_cell.angle_alpha   90.00
_cell.angle_beta   90.00
_cell.angle_gamma   90.00
#
_symmetry.space_group_name_H-M   'P 1'
#
loop_
_entity.id
_entity.type
_entity.pdbx_description
1 polymer ?
#
loop_
_entity_poly.entity_id
_entity_poly.type
_entity_poly.pdbx_seq_one_letter_code
_entity_poly.pdbx_strand_id
1 'polypeptide(L)'
;MLQKYDKLKSSLLLAVAAAGGAAFSGTAVAAEENCSLENGYSIDLASYVEEASSCIDAADNIEHSVADGLMAEINADRVSNGLAPLNRRASLDKAAMAHALDMSVRIYADHVDPEGRDHLHRIRAFDRTMLVGGSGANVTVSLANADATAVHENVKMDAFNVDNMMRASFTDVGIGVVEEAGQYYVVQVFAAAEGDLNEAVPISVAGTAPLKAKLSRGDQRMVAWGLVDTKSGEMLARSSMPRIRYSALDGADAAINVLVGLHNSTYVLKGPLVSGRN
;
A
#
# COMPACT_ATOMS: atom_id res chain seq x y z
N MET A 1 -16.58 -31.53 -27.95
CA MET A 1 -16.01 -32.87 -27.60
C MET A 1 -15.34 -32.67 -26.24
N LEU A 2 -16.08 -33.07 -25.20
CA LEU A 2 -15.65 -32.98 -23.80
C LEU A 2 -14.79 -34.19 -23.46
N GLN A 3 -13.63 -34.00 -22.86
CA GLN A 3 -12.90 -35.09 -22.22
C GLN A 3 -12.46 -34.68 -20.82
N LYS A 4 -13.05 -35.39 -19.87
CA LYS A 4 -12.80 -35.39 -18.43
C LYS A 4 -11.37 -35.79 -18.12
N TYR A 5 -10.73 -35.12 -17.14
CA TYR A 5 -9.60 -35.71 -16.40
C TYR A 5 -10.08 -36.08 -14.99
N ASP A 6 -10.10 -37.37 -14.76
CA ASP A 6 -10.41 -37.98 -13.49
C ASP A 6 -9.16 -38.08 -12.60
N LYS A 7 -9.43 -37.92 -11.34
CA LYS A 7 -8.51 -38.00 -10.20
C LYS A 7 -7.86 -39.37 -10.07
N LEU A 8 -6.57 -39.44 -9.79
CA LEU A 8 -5.95 -40.60 -9.16
C LEU A 8 -5.42 -40.21 -7.76
N LYS A 9 -6.15 -40.63 -6.76
CA LYS A 9 -5.66 -40.76 -5.37
C LYS A 9 -4.91 -42.06 -5.24
N SER A 10 -3.68 -42.06 -4.76
CA SER A 10 -3.01 -43.25 -4.24
C SER A 10 -2.58 -43.03 -2.80
N SER A 11 -3.34 -43.62 -1.91
CA SER A 11 -2.99 -43.79 -0.50
C SER A 11 -1.93 -44.90 -0.37
N LEU A 12 -0.83 -44.63 0.33
CA LEU A 12 0.01 -45.71 0.87
C LEU A 12 0.20 -45.46 2.36
N LEU A 13 -0.52 -46.23 3.16
CA LEU A 13 -0.31 -46.38 4.59
C LEU A 13 0.93 -47.27 4.82
N LEU A 14 1.89 -46.77 5.60
CA LEU A 14 2.83 -47.65 6.30
C LEU A 14 2.88 -47.23 7.78
N ALA A 15 2.35 -48.13 8.60
CA ALA A 15 2.44 -48.04 10.06
C ALA A 15 3.77 -48.65 10.54
N VAL A 16 4.54 -47.93 11.35
CA VAL A 16 5.55 -48.51 12.25
C VAL A 16 5.40 -47.87 13.61
N ALA A 17 5.28 -48.72 14.62
CA ALA A 17 5.01 -48.37 16.00
C ALA A 17 6.29 -48.15 16.83
N ALA A 18 6.16 -47.25 17.80
CA ALA A 18 6.70 -47.19 19.18
C ALA A 18 8.20 -46.96 19.42
N ALA A 19 8.53 -45.82 20.07
CA ALA A 19 8.97 -45.80 21.46
C ALA A 19 9.27 -44.37 21.91
N GLY A 20 8.70 -43.96 22.99
CA GLY A 20 8.94 -42.97 24.02
C GLY A 20 9.97 -41.86 23.82
N GLY A 21 9.49 -40.62 23.79
CA GLY A 21 10.25 -39.41 24.02
C GLY A 21 9.26 -38.26 24.12
N ALA A 22 9.13 -37.65 25.31
CA ALA A 22 8.32 -36.46 25.49
C ALA A 22 8.96 -35.32 24.69
N ALA A 23 8.44 -35.08 23.50
CA ALA A 23 8.74 -33.88 22.72
C ALA A 23 7.66 -32.84 23.05
N PHE A 24 8.11 -31.73 23.57
CA PHE A 24 7.31 -30.50 23.61
C PHE A 24 6.91 -30.18 22.17
N SER A 25 5.69 -30.52 21.82
CA SER A 25 5.05 -30.05 20.60
C SER A 25 4.71 -28.57 20.82
N GLY A 26 5.64 -27.70 20.53
CA GLY A 26 5.32 -26.36 20.15
C GLY A 26 4.49 -26.49 18.86
N THR A 27 3.19 -26.31 18.96
CA THR A 27 2.32 -26.11 17.80
C THR A 27 2.82 -24.89 17.06
N ALA A 28 3.55 -25.11 15.98
CA ALA A 28 3.58 -24.14 14.89
C ALA A 28 2.16 -24.16 14.30
N VAL A 29 1.27 -23.37 14.89
CA VAL A 29 -0.07 -23.16 14.37
C VAL A 29 0.06 -22.18 13.23
N ALA A 30 -0.07 -22.71 12.02
CA ALA A 30 -0.82 -22.15 10.89
C ALA A 30 -0.64 -20.64 10.64
N ALA A 31 0.44 -20.28 9.96
CA ALA A 31 0.50 -19.04 9.18
C ALA A 31 -0.17 -19.21 7.78
N GLU A 32 -0.64 -20.42 7.45
CA GLU A 32 -1.14 -20.75 6.10
C GLU A 32 -2.63 -20.50 5.87
N GLU A 33 -3.43 -20.13 6.89
CA GLU A 33 -4.88 -19.95 6.72
C GLU A 33 -5.35 -18.49 6.54
N ASN A 34 -4.49 -17.50 6.59
CA ASN A 34 -4.92 -16.10 6.72
C ASN A 34 -4.83 -15.24 5.44
N CYS A 35 -4.48 -15.78 4.28
CA CYS A 35 -4.51 -15.03 3.04
C CYS A 35 -5.33 -15.74 1.96
N SER A 36 -6.64 -15.47 1.92
CA SER A 36 -7.50 -15.84 0.79
C SER A 36 -8.08 -14.56 0.19
N LEU A 37 -7.55 -14.15 -0.97
CA LEU A 37 -8.01 -12.95 -1.68
C LEU A 37 -9.10 -13.23 -2.72
N GLU A 38 -9.68 -14.42 -2.77
CA GLU A 38 -10.76 -14.74 -3.72
C GLU A 38 -11.95 -13.77 -3.64
N ASN A 39 -12.23 -13.28 -2.42
CA ASN A 39 -13.27 -12.29 -2.16
C ASN A 39 -12.73 -10.85 -1.95
N GLY A 40 -11.42 -10.65 -2.19
CA GLY A 40 -10.73 -9.40 -1.90
C GLY A 40 -10.45 -9.17 -0.42
N TYR A 41 -9.86 -8.03 -0.12
CA TYR A 41 -9.60 -7.59 1.25
C TYR A 41 -10.85 -7.06 1.94
N SER A 42 -10.90 -7.15 3.28
CA SER A 42 -11.95 -6.54 4.10
C SER A 42 -12.16 -5.06 3.79
N ILE A 43 -13.42 -4.61 3.90
CA ILE A 43 -13.79 -3.18 3.74
C ILE A 43 -13.36 -2.35 4.95
N ASP A 44 -13.30 -2.97 6.14
CA ASP A 44 -12.86 -2.34 7.37
C ASP A 44 -11.37 -2.00 7.30
N LEU A 45 -11.00 -0.76 7.67
CA LEU A 45 -9.62 -0.28 7.49
C LEU A 45 -8.60 -1.10 8.30
N ALA A 46 -8.92 -1.45 9.54
CA ALA A 46 -7.97 -2.17 10.40
C ALA A 46 -7.76 -3.59 9.88
N SER A 47 -8.84 -4.28 9.58
CA SER A 47 -8.83 -5.63 8.98
C SER A 47 -8.12 -5.62 7.62
N TYR A 48 -8.38 -4.61 6.77
CA TYR A 48 -7.69 -4.47 5.49
C TYR A 48 -6.17 -4.41 5.63
N VAL A 49 -5.67 -3.56 6.53
CA VAL A 49 -4.22 -3.39 6.70
C VAL A 49 -3.57 -4.63 7.30
N GLU A 50 -4.25 -5.32 8.23
CA GLU A 50 -3.80 -6.57 8.82
C GLU A 50 -3.77 -7.70 7.79
N GLU A 51 -4.87 -7.94 7.08
CA GLU A 51 -4.97 -8.94 6.02
C GLU A 51 -3.95 -8.71 4.92
N ALA A 52 -3.86 -7.48 4.40
CA ALA A 52 -2.91 -7.17 3.34
C ALA A 52 -1.45 -7.35 3.80
N SER A 53 -1.13 -6.97 5.04
CA SER A 53 0.22 -7.21 5.58
C SER A 53 0.50 -8.70 5.71
N SER A 54 -0.44 -9.48 6.23
CA SER A 54 -0.32 -10.94 6.35
C SER A 54 -0.17 -11.62 4.99
N CYS A 55 -0.93 -11.17 3.99
CA CYS A 55 -0.83 -11.69 2.62
C CYS A 55 0.52 -11.37 1.98
N ILE A 56 1.03 -10.14 2.16
CA ILE A 56 2.36 -9.77 1.66
C ILE A 56 3.44 -10.63 2.32
N ASP A 57 3.36 -10.85 3.63
CA ASP A 57 4.36 -11.61 4.37
C ASP A 57 4.31 -13.12 4.04
N ALA A 58 3.16 -13.64 3.63
CA ALA A 58 2.96 -15.05 3.26
C ALA A 58 3.24 -15.34 1.77
N ALA A 59 3.24 -14.32 0.91
CA ALA A 59 3.39 -14.50 -0.53
C ALA A 59 4.82 -14.88 -0.92
N ASP A 60 4.97 -15.94 -1.69
CA ASP A 60 6.25 -16.45 -2.23
C ASP A 60 6.48 -16.04 -3.69
N ASN A 61 5.50 -15.39 -4.30
CA ASN A 61 5.48 -14.95 -5.69
C ASN A 61 5.71 -13.43 -5.86
N ILE A 62 6.23 -12.76 -4.84
CA ILE A 62 6.63 -11.35 -4.92
C ILE A 62 8.03 -11.24 -5.55
N GLU A 63 8.14 -10.51 -6.65
CA GLU A 63 9.35 -10.36 -7.45
C GLU A 63 10.16 -9.12 -7.05
N HIS A 64 10.83 -9.20 -5.90
CA HIS A 64 11.65 -8.12 -5.37
C HIS A 64 12.76 -7.67 -6.32
N SER A 65 13.40 -8.60 -7.02
CA SER A 65 14.50 -8.30 -7.95
C SER A 65 14.03 -7.47 -9.14
N VAL A 66 12.84 -7.74 -9.65
CA VAL A 66 12.22 -6.96 -10.73
C VAL A 66 11.83 -5.57 -10.21
N ALA A 67 11.26 -5.48 -9.01
CA ALA A 67 10.93 -4.20 -8.38
C ALA A 67 12.17 -3.31 -8.15
N ASP A 68 13.29 -3.90 -7.74
CA ASP A 68 14.57 -3.18 -7.58
C ASP A 68 15.13 -2.69 -8.93
N GLY A 69 15.03 -3.51 -9.96
CA GLY A 69 15.40 -3.12 -11.32
C GLY A 69 14.53 -1.99 -11.86
N LEU A 70 13.21 -2.06 -11.68
CA LEU A 70 12.29 -0.98 -12.06
C LEU A 70 12.60 0.33 -11.36
N MET A 71 12.96 0.29 -10.08
CA MET A 71 13.41 1.48 -9.34
C MET A 71 14.65 2.11 -9.97
N ALA A 72 15.62 1.29 -10.38
CA ALA A 72 16.83 1.76 -11.03
C ALA A 72 16.51 2.42 -12.39
N GLU A 73 15.67 1.79 -13.21
CA GLU A 73 15.28 2.30 -14.53
C GLU A 73 14.50 3.63 -14.40
N ILE A 74 13.53 3.72 -13.51
CA ILE A 74 12.79 4.97 -13.26
C ILE A 74 13.77 6.11 -12.90
N ASN A 75 14.69 5.85 -11.99
CA ASN A 75 15.64 6.87 -11.55
C ASN A 75 16.67 7.23 -12.64
N ALA A 76 17.08 6.27 -13.46
CA ALA A 76 17.92 6.54 -14.65
C ALA A 76 17.21 7.46 -15.64
N ASP A 77 15.95 7.17 -15.95
CA ASP A 77 15.12 8.02 -16.82
C ASP A 77 14.94 9.42 -16.23
N ARG A 78 14.64 9.54 -14.95
CA ARG A 78 14.49 10.84 -14.27
C ARG A 78 15.77 11.66 -14.33
N VAL A 79 16.91 11.07 -13.99
CA VAL A 79 18.22 11.75 -14.01
C VAL A 79 18.57 12.21 -15.44
N SER A 80 18.33 11.36 -16.45
CA SER A 80 18.57 11.70 -17.86
C SER A 80 17.71 12.89 -18.34
N ASN A 81 16.54 13.11 -17.70
CA ASN A 81 15.64 14.23 -17.96
C ASN A 81 15.85 15.41 -16.99
N GLY A 82 16.95 15.43 -16.23
CA GLY A 82 17.29 16.51 -15.31
C GLY A 82 16.41 16.60 -14.05
N LEU A 83 15.70 15.52 -13.71
CA LEU A 83 14.88 15.44 -12.50
C LEU A 83 15.66 14.76 -11.36
N ALA A 84 15.31 15.12 -10.12
CA ALA A 84 15.82 14.43 -8.95
C ALA A 84 15.34 12.97 -8.93
N PRO A 85 16.19 12.01 -8.51
CA PRO A 85 15.76 10.64 -8.31
C PRO A 85 14.70 10.57 -7.20
N LEU A 86 13.81 9.58 -7.30
CA LEU A 86 12.82 9.26 -6.26
C LEU A 86 13.47 8.44 -5.15
N ASN A 87 12.97 8.60 -3.94
CA ASN A 87 13.32 7.74 -2.81
C ASN A 87 12.35 6.55 -2.78
N ARG A 88 12.88 5.34 -2.58
CA ARG A 88 12.03 4.18 -2.31
C ARG A 88 11.54 4.22 -0.88
N ARG A 89 10.24 3.99 -0.66
CA ARG A 89 9.62 4.03 0.67
C ARG A 89 8.86 2.73 0.94
N ALA A 90 9.26 2.00 1.99
CA ALA A 90 8.74 0.66 2.29
C ALA A 90 7.20 0.63 2.51
N SER A 91 6.61 1.69 3.04
CA SER A 91 5.15 1.79 3.19
C SER A 91 4.44 1.94 1.84
N LEU A 92 5.08 2.59 0.86
CA LEU A 92 4.56 2.67 -0.50
C LEU A 92 4.76 1.34 -1.25
N ASP A 93 5.87 0.60 -0.98
CA ASP A 93 6.02 -0.76 -1.49
C ASP A 93 4.88 -1.66 -1.00
N LYS A 94 4.53 -1.60 0.30
CA LYS A 94 3.38 -2.34 0.85
C LYS A 94 2.07 -1.95 0.18
N ALA A 95 1.83 -0.66 -0.05
CA ALA A 95 0.64 -0.18 -0.77
C ALA A 95 0.56 -0.71 -2.21
N ALA A 96 1.70 -0.77 -2.90
CA ALA A 96 1.82 -1.31 -4.25
C ALA A 96 1.65 -2.84 -4.27
N MET A 97 2.33 -3.57 -3.36
CA MET A 97 2.25 -5.03 -3.27
C MET A 97 0.85 -5.52 -2.91
N ALA A 98 0.17 -4.87 -1.96
CA ALA A 98 -1.21 -5.20 -1.61
C ALA A 98 -2.13 -5.16 -2.83
N HIS A 99 -1.96 -4.17 -3.70
CA HIS A 99 -2.77 -4.06 -4.91
C HIS A 99 -2.34 -5.06 -6.00
N ALA A 100 -1.04 -5.28 -6.17
CA ALA A 100 -0.54 -6.26 -7.14
C ALA A 100 -0.99 -7.68 -6.79
N LEU A 101 -0.97 -8.07 -5.51
CA LEU A 101 -1.49 -9.36 -5.02
C LEU A 101 -2.99 -9.48 -5.28
N ASP A 102 -3.76 -8.45 -4.95
CA ASP A 102 -5.19 -8.45 -5.18
C ASP A 102 -5.55 -8.61 -6.67
N MET A 103 -4.86 -7.88 -7.54
CA MET A 103 -5.02 -8.00 -8.99
C MET A 103 -4.66 -9.38 -9.52
N SER A 104 -3.58 -9.99 -9.00
CA SER A 104 -3.10 -11.30 -9.47
C SER A 104 -4.08 -12.43 -9.11
N VAL A 105 -4.63 -12.41 -7.90
CA VAL A 105 -5.58 -13.43 -7.42
C VAL A 105 -6.95 -13.28 -8.08
N ARG A 106 -7.47 -12.07 -8.17
CA ARG A 106 -8.80 -11.80 -8.75
C ARG A 106 -8.79 -11.55 -10.25
N ILE A 107 -7.64 -11.61 -10.89
CA ILE A 107 -7.42 -11.54 -12.35
C ILE A 107 -8.05 -10.28 -12.96
N TYR A 108 -7.60 -9.11 -12.49
CA TYR A 108 -7.97 -7.81 -13.06
C TYR A 108 -6.74 -6.89 -13.14
N ALA A 109 -6.85 -5.78 -13.88
CA ALA A 109 -5.85 -4.72 -13.94
C ALA A 109 -6.57 -3.37 -13.97
N ASP A 110 -6.58 -2.66 -12.85
CA ASP A 110 -7.21 -1.36 -12.69
C ASP A 110 -6.47 -0.56 -11.60
N HIS A 111 -6.62 0.76 -11.60
CA HIS A 111 -6.09 1.64 -10.56
C HIS A 111 -6.88 1.58 -9.25
N VAL A 112 -8.15 1.19 -9.31
CA VAL A 112 -9.08 1.09 -8.20
C VAL A 112 -9.48 -0.37 -8.02
N ASP A 113 -9.41 -0.89 -6.79
CA ASP A 113 -9.88 -2.24 -6.53
C ASP A 113 -11.42 -2.31 -6.50
N PRO A 114 -12.03 -3.51 -6.59
CA PRO A 114 -13.48 -3.67 -6.57
C PRO A 114 -14.17 -3.11 -5.31
N GLU A 115 -13.45 -2.93 -4.21
CA GLU A 115 -13.93 -2.31 -2.98
C GLU A 115 -13.84 -0.78 -2.99
N GLY A 116 -13.32 -0.19 -4.08
CA GLY A 116 -13.26 1.26 -4.31
C GLY A 116 -12.02 1.95 -3.74
N ARG A 117 -10.98 1.20 -3.35
CA ARG A 117 -9.73 1.79 -2.85
C ARG A 117 -8.81 2.17 -4.00
N ASP A 118 -8.50 3.45 -4.11
CA ASP A 118 -7.49 3.98 -5.03
C ASP A 118 -6.07 3.94 -4.43
N HIS A 119 -5.09 4.36 -5.19
CA HIS A 119 -3.70 4.42 -4.74
C HIS A 119 -3.50 5.35 -3.55
N LEU A 120 -4.26 6.46 -3.46
CA LEU A 120 -4.15 7.38 -2.33
C LEU A 120 -4.70 6.76 -1.04
N HIS A 121 -5.81 6.02 -1.13
CA HIS A 121 -6.34 5.25 0.00
C HIS A 121 -5.27 4.28 0.52
N ARG A 122 -4.63 3.51 -0.38
CA ARG A 122 -3.58 2.55 -0.01
C ARG A 122 -2.35 3.23 0.61
N ILE A 123 -1.86 4.34 0.04
CA ILE A 123 -0.79 5.14 0.64
C ILE A 123 -1.14 5.50 2.10
N ARG A 124 -2.31 6.07 2.32
CA ARG A 124 -2.77 6.56 3.63
C ARG A 124 -3.07 5.44 4.63
N ALA A 125 -3.38 4.23 4.14
CA ALA A 125 -3.57 3.04 4.96
C ALA A 125 -2.23 2.49 5.46
N PHE A 126 -1.21 2.40 4.62
CA PHE A 126 0.08 1.79 4.97
C PHE A 126 1.12 2.78 5.49
N ASP A 127 1.13 4.02 5.02
CA ASP A 127 2.05 5.03 5.57
C ASP A 127 1.43 5.73 6.77
N ARG A 128 2.11 5.65 7.89
CA ARG A 128 1.57 6.11 9.18
C ARG A 128 2.08 7.49 9.58
N THR A 129 2.94 8.11 8.75
CA THR A 129 3.53 9.43 9.03
C THR A 129 3.41 10.40 7.87
N MET A 130 3.43 9.93 6.62
CA MET A 130 3.52 10.77 5.43
C MET A 130 2.37 11.76 5.32
N LEU A 131 2.72 12.99 4.97
CA LEU A 131 1.80 14.04 4.57
C LEU A 131 1.92 14.26 3.06
N VAL A 132 0.92 13.77 2.33
CA VAL A 132 0.92 13.70 0.87
C VAL A 132 0.33 14.98 0.27
N GLY A 133 1.10 15.67 -0.54
CA GLY A 133 0.66 16.82 -1.33
C GLY A 133 0.04 16.41 -2.67
N GLY A 134 0.57 15.35 -3.27
CA GLY A 134 0.08 14.76 -4.53
C GLY A 134 0.46 13.29 -4.62
N SER A 135 -0.31 12.51 -5.39
CA SER A 135 -0.04 11.09 -5.61
C SER A 135 -0.39 10.67 -7.03
N GLY A 136 0.14 9.55 -7.45
CA GLY A 136 -0.15 8.88 -8.72
C GLY A 136 0.17 7.41 -8.64
N ALA A 137 -0.32 6.64 -9.59
CA ALA A 137 0.04 5.23 -9.72
C ALA A 137 0.12 4.82 -11.19
N ASN A 138 0.98 3.84 -11.45
CA ASN A 138 1.01 3.09 -12.69
C ASN A 138 0.61 1.65 -12.40
N VAL A 139 -0.19 1.08 -13.29
CA VAL A 139 -0.64 -0.31 -13.23
C VAL A 139 -0.37 -0.94 -14.59
N THR A 140 0.31 -2.08 -14.62
CA THR A 140 0.64 -2.78 -15.87
C THR A 140 0.69 -4.28 -15.63
N VAL A 141 0.28 -5.05 -16.62
CA VAL A 141 0.51 -6.50 -16.68
C VAL A 141 1.54 -6.78 -17.77
N SER A 142 2.55 -7.56 -17.45
CA SER A 142 3.66 -7.91 -18.34
C SER A 142 3.94 -9.41 -18.30
N LEU A 143 4.73 -9.91 -19.25
CA LEU A 143 5.16 -11.32 -19.24
C LEU A 143 6.20 -11.55 -18.14
N ALA A 144 6.06 -12.62 -17.38
CA ALA A 144 6.93 -12.96 -16.25
C ALA A 144 8.36 -13.39 -16.62
N ASN A 145 8.65 -13.64 -17.88
CA ASN A 145 10.00 -13.94 -18.35
C ASN A 145 10.77 -12.70 -18.80
N ALA A 146 10.18 -11.51 -18.68
CA ALA A 146 10.83 -10.25 -19.02
C ALA A 146 11.75 -9.80 -17.87
N ASP A 147 12.92 -9.24 -18.21
CA ASP A 147 13.75 -8.56 -17.22
C ASP A 147 13.15 -7.17 -16.84
N ALA A 148 13.71 -6.54 -15.83
CA ALA A 148 13.21 -5.26 -15.35
C ALA A 148 13.21 -4.16 -16.42
N THR A 149 14.18 -4.16 -17.34
CA THR A 149 14.26 -3.21 -18.46
C THR A 149 13.09 -3.41 -19.43
N ALA A 150 12.80 -4.67 -19.82
CA ALA A 150 11.69 -4.97 -20.70
C ALA A 150 10.34 -4.66 -20.05
N VAL A 151 10.19 -4.92 -18.74
CA VAL A 151 8.99 -4.54 -17.97
C VAL A 151 8.87 -3.02 -17.92
N HIS A 152 9.96 -2.29 -17.70
CA HIS A 152 9.97 -0.83 -17.69
C HIS A 152 9.53 -0.23 -19.04
N GLU A 153 10.04 -0.77 -20.14
CA GLU A 153 9.60 -0.34 -21.48
C GLU A 153 8.12 -0.63 -21.73
N ASN A 154 7.60 -1.76 -21.21
CA ASN A 154 6.16 -2.03 -21.27
C ASN A 154 5.33 -1.01 -20.46
N VAL A 155 5.78 -0.64 -19.25
CA VAL A 155 5.13 0.42 -18.45
C VAL A 155 5.08 1.75 -19.21
N LYS A 156 6.16 2.08 -19.93
CA LYS A 156 6.30 3.33 -20.71
C LYS A 156 5.45 3.37 -21.98
N MET A 157 4.85 2.27 -22.41
CA MET A 157 3.92 2.28 -23.55
C MET A 157 2.67 3.13 -23.28
N ASP A 158 2.32 3.36 -22.02
CA ASP A 158 1.26 4.29 -21.64
C ASP A 158 1.86 5.65 -21.28
N ALA A 159 1.44 6.70 -21.99
CA ALA A 159 1.91 8.06 -21.76
C ALA A 159 1.56 8.61 -20.37
N PHE A 160 0.44 8.19 -19.77
CA PHE A 160 0.10 8.58 -18.39
C PHE A 160 1.06 7.97 -17.37
N ASN A 161 1.54 6.76 -17.62
CA ASN A 161 2.57 6.14 -16.79
C ASN A 161 3.88 6.93 -16.87
N VAL A 162 4.28 7.35 -18.06
CA VAL A 162 5.47 8.21 -18.27
C VAL A 162 5.29 9.55 -17.56
N ASP A 163 4.13 10.20 -17.67
CA ASP A 163 3.84 11.46 -16.99
C ASP A 163 3.95 11.33 -15.46
N ASN A 164 3.50 10.21 -14.89
CA ASN A 164 3.67 9.93 -13.47
C ASN A 164 5.14 9.76 -13.10
N MET A 165 5.90 8.92 -13.83
CA MET A 165 7.33 8.70 -13.57
C MET A 165 8.14 10.00 -13.68
N MET A 166 7.79 10.87 -14.63
CA MET A 166 8.52 12.13 -14.90
C MET A 166 7.96 13.33 -14.14
N ARG A 167 6.96 13.16 -13.28
CA ARG A 167 6.41 14.27 -12.50
C ARG A 167 7.43 14.82 -11.50
N ALA A 168 7.84 16.08 -11.70
CA ALA A 168 8.90 16.73 -10.91
C ALA A 168 8.54 16.89 -9.43
N SER A 169 7.25 16.97 -9.10
CA SER A 169 6.79 17.13 -7.71
C SER A 169 6.80 15.82 -6.90
N PHE A 170 6.90 14.66 -7.54
CA PHE A 170 7.01 13.40 -6.80
C PHE A 170 8.41 13.24 -6.23
N THR A 171 8.48 12.78 -4.99
CA THR A 171 9.71 12.61 -4.20
C THR A 171 9.94 11.16 -3.79
N ASP A 172 8.87 10.40 -3.67
CA ASP A 172 8.88 9.02 -3.16
C ASP A 172 8.09 8.10 -4.08
N VAL A 173 8.52 6.82 -4.11
CA VAL A 173 7.88 5.76 -4.87
C VAL A 173 7.88 4.45 -4.09
N GLY A 174 6.86 3.62 -4.30
CA GLY A 174 6.82 2.22 -3.92
C GLY A 174 6.49 1.37 -5.13
N ILE A 175 7.04 0.16 -5.19
CA ILE A 175 6.89 -0.75 -6.32
C ILE A 175 6.53 -2.14 -5.80
N GLY A 176 5.41 -2.68 -6.30
CA GLY A 176 4.98 -4.05 -6.11
C GLY A 176 4.98 -4.78 -7.44
N VAL A 177 5.59 -5.97 -7.45
CA VAL A 177 5.58 -6.89 -8.59
C VAL A 177 5.23 -8.27 -8.07
N VAL A 178 4.18 -8.86 -8.62
CA VAL A 178 3.70 -10.19 -8.26
C VAL A 178 3.63 -11.04 -9.51
N GLU A 179 4.21 -12.24 -9.46
CA GLU A 179 4.08 -13.21 -10.53
C GLU A 179 2.86 -14.10 -10.30
N GLU A 180 1.99 -14.22 -11.30
CA GLU A 180 0.91 -15.19 -11.30
C GLU A 180 0.63 -15.68 -12.71
N ALA A 181 0.56 -17.00 -12.88
CA ALA A 181 0.24 -17.66 -14.15
C ALA A 181 1.10 -17.19 -15.34
N GLY A 182 2.39 -16.92 -15.13
CA GLY A 182 3.33 -16.46 -16.14
C GLY A 182 3.19 -14.98 -16.51
N GLN A 183 2.56 -14.20 -15.65
CA GLN A 183 2.43 -12.75 -15.79
C GLN A 183 2.95 -12.02 -14.55
N TYR A 184 3.55 -10.85 -14.76
CA TYR A 184 3.83 -9.88 -13.70
C TYR A 184 2.69 -8.87 -13.61
N TYR A 185 2.10 -8.75 -12.43
CA TYR A 185 1.22 -7.66 -12.03
C TYR A 185 2.07 -6.59 -11.38
N VAL A 186 2.24 -5.48 -12.07
CA VAL A 186 3.16 -4.40 -11.69
C VAL A 186 2.38 -3.18 -11.23
N VAL A 187 2.67 -2.71 -10.04
CA VAL A 187 2.12 -1.48 -9.48
C VAL A 187 3.26 -0.58 -9.04
N GLN A 188 3.25 0.68 -9.49
CA GLN A 188 4.13 1.74 -9.04
C GLN A 188 3.28 2.83 -8.40
N VAL A 189 3.54 3.15 -7.14
CA VAL A 189 2.81 4.18 -6.38
C VAL A 189 3.74 5.34 -6.08
N PHE A 190 3.38 6.52 -6.56
CA PHE A 190 4.17 7.75 -6.42
C PHE A 190 3.53 8.71 -5.43
N ALA A 191 4.37 9.43 -4.68
CA ALA A 191 3.92 10.47 -3.77
C ALA A 191 4.83 11.70 -3.78
N ALA A 192 4.20 12.89 -3.69
CA ALA A 192 4.85 14.11 -3.25
C ALA A 192 4.77 14.14 -1.71
N ALA A 193 5.82 13.69 -1.03
CA ALA A 193 5.92 13.73 0.43
C ALA A 193 6.30 15.13 0.86
N GLU A 194 5.33 15.94 1.29
CA GLU A 194 5.55 17.31 1.72
C GLU A 194 5.79 17.46 3.23
N GLY A 195 5.93 16.35 3.93
CA GLY A 195 6.27 16.27 5.34
C GLY A 195 5.91 14.94 5.94
N ASP A 196 6.25 14.78 7.21
CA ASP A 196 5.89 13.64 8.02
C ASP A 196 5.35 14.08 9.38
N LEU A 197 4.42 13.33 9.92
CA LEU A 197 4.03 13.43 11.33
C LEU A 197 5.23 12.99 12.19
N ASN A 198 5.43 13.66 13.32
CA ASN A 198 6.56 13.36 14.21
C ASN A 198 6.47 11.95 14.83
N GLU A 199 5.25 11.43 14.94
CA GLU A 199 4.96 10.10 15.48
C GLU A 199 4.03 9.35 14.53
N ALA A 200 4.26 8.05 14.37
CA ALA A 200 3.39 7.19 13.57
C ALA A 200 2.01 7.09 14.23
N VAL A 201 0.96 7.31 13.46
CA VAL A 201 -0.42 7.21 13.93
C VAL A 201 -0.88 5.76 13.85
N PRO A 202 -1.37 5.14 14.93
CA PRO A 202 -1.96 3.80 14.88
C PRO A 202 -3.15 3.72 13.92
N ILE A 203 -3.44 2.52 13.41
CA ILE A 203 -4.66 2.31 12.61
C ILE A 203 -5.90 2.53 13.46
N SER A 204 -6.04 1.74 14.55
CA SER A 204 -7.12 1.93 15.52
C SER A 204 -6.71 2.97 16.55
N VAL A 205 -7.57 3.96 16.74
CA VAL A 205 -7.27 5.12 17.58
C VAL A 205 -8.41 5.41 18.57
N ALA A 206 -8.04 5.86 19.76
CA ALA A 206 -8.99 6.29 20.78
C ALA A 206 -8.46 7.49 21.58
N GLY A 207 -9.36 8.20 22.24
CA GLY A 207 -8.99 9.29 23.15
C GLY A 207 -8.40 10.50 22.45
N THR A 208 -7.20 10.90 22.87
CA THR A 208 -6.53 12.13 22.39
C THR A 208 -5.03 11.90 22.25
N ALA A 209 -4.45 12.35 21.13
CA ALA A 209 -3.02 12.25 20.90
C ALA A 209 -2.41 13.58 20.43
N PRO A 210 -1.09 13.80 20.62
CA PRO A 210 -0.39 14.90 19.96
C PRO A 210 -0.46 14.73 18.44
N LEU A 211 -0.56 15.85 17.72
CA LEU A 211 -0.43 15.87 16.26
C LEU A 211 0.54 17.00 15.88
N LYS A 212 1.76 16.62 15.60
CA LYS A 212 2.83 17.53 15.16
C LYS A 212 3.43 17.00 13.87
N ALA A 213 3.87 17.87 13.01
CA ALA A 213 4.48 17.51 11.73
C ALA A 213 5.77 18.27 11.50
N LYS A 214 6.72 17.60 10.83
CA LYS A 214 7.88 18.19 10.21
C LYS A 214 7.58 18.32 8.72
N LEU A 215 7.44 19.57 8.24
CA LEU A 215 7.16 19.86 6.83
C LEU A 215 8.47 19.94 6.04
N SER A 216 8.39 19.60 4.76
CA SER A 216 9.58 19.51 3.88
C SER A 216 10.19 20.87 3.57
N ARG A 217 9.40 21.95 3.61
CA ARG A 217 9.86 23.31 3.33
C ARG A 217 9.83 24.16 4.59
N GLY A 218 10.89 24.93 4.82
CA GLY A 218 11.04 25.75 6.02
C GLY A 218 10.07 26.94 6.12
N ASP A 219 9.42 27.31 5.02
CA ASP A 219 8.41 28.37 4.95
C ASP A 219 6.97 27.87 5.16
N GLN A 220 6.79 26.56 5.30
CA GLN A 220 5.51 25.92 5.61
C GLN A 220 5.29 25.83 7.12
N ARG A 221 4.03 25.91 7.52
CA ARG A 221 3.62 25.66 8.92
C ARG A 221 2.28 24.94 8.96
N MET A 222 2.15 24.00 9.86
CA MET A 222 0.85 23.39 10.19
C MET A 222 -0.02 24.43 10.89
N VAL A 223 -1.20 24.76 10.35
CA VAL A 223 -2.13 25.73 10.90
C VAL A 223 -3.38 25.10 11.52
N ALA A 224 -3.79 23.94 11.01
CA ALA A 224 -4.93 23.19 11.53
C ALA A 224 -4.86 21.74 11.07
N TRP A 225 -5.72 20.92 11.63
CA TRP A 225 -6.01 19.56 11.17
C TRP A 225 -7.52 19.33 11.10
N GLY A 226 -7.91 18.31 10.32
CA GLY A 226 -9.27 17.82 10.23
C GLY A 226 -9.32 16.31 10.18
N LEU A 227 -10.38 15.72 10.72
CA LEU A 227 -10.80 14.34 10.50
C LEU A 227 -11.96 14.36 9.53
N VAL A 228 -11.83 13.65 8.44
CA VAL A 228 -12.82 13.55 7.36
C VAL A 228 -13.27 12.11 7.24
N ASP A 229 -14.54 11.84 7.36
CA ASP A 229 -15.11 10.50 7.17
C ASP A 229 -14.77 9.98 5.78
N THR A 230 -14.27 8.75 5.68
CA THR A 230 -13.79 8.19 4.41
C THR A 230 -14.92 7.81 3.45
N LYS A 231 -16.13 7.60 3.96
CA LYS A 231 -17.30 7.19 3.17
C LYS A 231 -18.12 8.37 2.67
N SER A 232 -18.45 9.27 3.62
CA SER A 232 -19.31 10.43 3.31
C SER A 232 -18.54 11.66 2.84
N GLY A 233 -17.23 11.74 3.15
CA GLY A 233 -16.44 12.96 2.95
C GLY A 233 -16.77 14.07 3.96
N GLU A 234 -17.57 13.80 4.98
CA GLU A 234 -17.97 14.78 5.98
C GLU A 234 -16.83 15.10 6.95
N MET A 235 -16.73 16.36 7.36
CA MET A 235 -15.80 16.81 8.38
C MET A 235 -16.30 16.44 9.78
N LEU A 236 -15.70 15.41 10.38
CA LEU A 236 -16.07 14.93 11.73
C LEU A 236 -15.50 15.84 12.84
N ALA A 237 -14.29 16.35 12.66
CA ALA A 237 -13.64 17.25 13.59
C ALA A 237 -12.58 18.10 12.92
N ARG A 238 -12.32 19.29 13.47
CA ARG A 238 -11.19 20.16 13.08
C ARG A 238 -10.69 20.98 14.25
N SER A 239 -9.40 21.33 14.26
CA SER A 239 -8.83 22.20 15.27
C SER A 239 -7.50 22.78 14.80
N SER A 240 -7.13 23.95 15.33
CA SER A 240 -5.78 24.53 15.21
C SER A 240 -4.84 24.11 16.35
N MET A 241 -5.34 23.39 17.35
CA MET A 241 -4.51 22.88 18.44
C MET A 241 -3.67 21.69 17.96
N PRO A 242 -2.40 21.54 18.37
CA PRO A 242 -1.53 20.43 17.97
C PRO A 242 -1.86 19.14 18.75
N ARG A 243 -3.14 18.83 18.85
CA ARG A 243 -3.69 17.68 19.55
C ARG A 243 -4.98 17.26 18.88
N ILE A 244 -5.03 16.01 18.43
CA ILE A 244 -6.19 15.41 17.78
C ILE A 244 -7.05 14.68 18.79
N ARG A 245 -8.38 14.80 18.67
CA ARG A 245 -9.37 14.07 19.48
C ARG A 245 -10.07 13.04 18.60
N TYR A 246 -9.87 11.77 18.90
CA TYR A 246 -10.44 10.67 18.14
C TYR A 246 -11.86 10.28 18.58
N SER A 247 -12.36 10.81 19.71
CA SER A 247 -13.74 10.58 20.14
C SER A 247 -14.81 11.05 19.14
N ALA A 248 -14.42 11.92 18.20
CA ALA A 248 -15.31 12.37 17.12
C ALA A 248 -15.55 11.31 16.04
N LEU A 249 -14.78 10.21 16.02
CA LEU A 249 -14.91 9.15 15.01
C LEU A 249 -16.15 8.30 15.22
N ASP A 250 -16.57 8.10 16.46
CA ASP A 250 -17.75 7.30 16.82
C ASP A 250 -17.84 5.96 16.05
N GLY A 251 -16.72 5.24 16.00
CA GLY A 251 -16.60 3.98 15.26
C GLY A 251 -16.40 4.12 13.73
N ALA A 252 -16.30 5.32 13.19
CA ALA A 252 -16.06 5.54 11.76
C ALA A 252 -14.57 5.45 11.41
N ASP A 253 -14.30 5.18 10.13
CA ASP A 253 -12.98 5.36 9.53
C ASP A 253 -12.85 6.78 9.00
N ALA A 254 -11.73 7.42 9.29
CA ALA A 254 -11.49 8.79 8.88
C ALA A 254 -10.09 9.02 8.31
N ALA A 255 -10.00 10.07 7.57
CA ALA A 255 -8.79 10.59 6.96
C ALA A 255 -8.27 11.78 7.77
N ILE A 256 -7.03 11.70 8.28
CA ILE A 256 -6.35 12.86 8.86
C ILE A 256 -5.92 13.78 7.71
N ASN A 257 -6.40 15.01 7.73
CA ASN A 257 -5.96 16.05 6.81
C ASN A 257 -5.26 17.16 7.62
N VAL A 258 -4.13 17.66 7.09
CA VAL A 258 -3.36 18.72 7.73
C VAL A 258 -3.43 19.97 6.86
N LEU A 259 -3.95 21.06 7.39
CA LEU A 259 -3.96 22.35 6.73
C LEU A 259 -2.61 23.03 6.96
N VAL A 260 -1.94 23.34 5.87
CA VAL A 260 -0.61 23.98 5.86
C VAL A 260 -0.74 25.40 5.34
N GLY A 261 -0.16 26.34 6.07
CA GLY A 261 0.01 27.73 5.64
C GLY A 261 1.34 27.89 4.92
N LEU A 262 1.30 28.60 3.80
CA LEU A 262 2.46 28.99 3.00
C LEU A 262 2.26 30.44 2.53
N HIS A 263 3.05 31.38 3.07
CA HIS A 263 2.87 32.80 2.79
C HIS A 263 1.42 33.26 3.04
N ASN A 264 0.70 33.70 2.00
CA ASN A 264 -0.69 34.14 2.06
C ASN A 264 -1.71 33.10 1.58
N SER A 265 -1.32 31.87 1.42
CA SER A 265 -2.17 30.76 0.98
C SER A 265 -2.20 29.63 2.01
N THR A 266 -3.23 28.82 1.91
CA THR A 266 -3.33 27.56 2.67
C THR A 266 -3.70 26.44 1.73
N TYR A 267 -3.22 25.24 2.03
CA TYR A 267 -3.57 24.02 1.29
C TYR A 267 -3.58 22.81 2.23
N VAL A 268 -4.10 21.71 1.75
CA VAL A 268 -4.31 20.50 2.54
C VAL A 268 -3.31 19.44 2.14
N LEU A 269 -2.56 18.93 3.12
CA LEU A 269 -1.81 17.69 3.01
C LEU A 269 -2.65 16.52 3.56
N LYS A 270 -2.59 15.39 2.87
CA LYS A 270 -3.35 14.19 3.19
C LYS A 270 -2.47 13.26 4.02
N GLY A 271 -2.81 13.10 5.29
CA GLY A 271 -2.15 12.22 6.24
C GLY A 271 -2.81 10.85 6.33
N PRO A 272 -2.44 10.01 7.32
CA PRO A 272 -2.91 8.64 7.47
C PRO A 272 -4.43 8.49 7.60
N LEU A 273 -4.95 7.33 7.21
CA LEU A 273 -6.29 6.87 7.59
C LEU A 273 -6.25 6.32 9.02
N VAL A 274 -7.36 6.46 9.73
CA VAL A 274 -7.54 5.96 11.10
C VAL A 274 -8.93 5.35 11.26
N SER A 275 -9.04 4.36 12.14
CA SER A 275 -10.32 3.74 12.51
C SER A 275 -10.66 4.06 13.96
N GLY A 276 -11.89 4.50 14.20
CA GLY A 276 -12.45 4.65 15.53
C GLY A 276 -12.99 3.35 16.13
N ARG A 277 -12.88 2.24 15.41
CA ARG A 277 -13.27 0.90 15.86
C ARG A 277 -12.14 0.28 16.68
N ASN A 278 -12.51 -0.35 17.79
CA ASN A 278 -11.60 -1.13 18.64
C ASN A 278 -11.71 -2.61 18.29
#